data_dac2bccca078a689e6307d41ba8e84b1
#
_entry.id   dac2bccca078a689e6307d41ba8e84b1
#
_cell.length_a   1.000
_cell.length_b   1.000
_cell.length_c   1.000
_cell.angle_alpha   90.00
_cell.angle_beta   90.00
_cell.angle_gamma   90.00
#
_symmetry.space_group_name_H-M   'P 1'
#
loop_
_entity.id
_entity.type
_entity.pdbx_description
1 polymer ?
#
loop_
_entity_poly.entity_id
_entity_poly.type
_entity_poly.pdbx_seq_one_letter_code
_entity_poly.pdbx_strand_id
1 'polypeptide(L)'
;MARIAALICLLAVLAGCGGNDEKDAQQTVRDFVTALRERDADTFCDDLVTEEFLEQFSGAAGDNASESCKRELKSLTGLERVKLVKVEKAKVDGDDASVRAVIVRQGQRLEQVYRLKKEDGDWKLSGAGA
;
A
#
# COMPACT_ATOMS: atom_id res chain seq x y z
N MET A 1 41.49 35.73 -30.92
CA MET A 1 40.38 35.98 -29.98
C MET A 1 39.53 34.76 -29.86
N ALA A 2 39.82 33.94 -28.88
CA ALA A 2 39.12 32.67 -28.68
C ALA A 2 37.96 32.92 -27.73
N ARG A 3 36.75 32.65 -28.19
CA ARG A 3 35.55 32.59 -27.34
C ARG A 3 35.30 31.13 -26.99
N ILE A 4 35.65 30.77 -25.80
CA ILE A 4 35.34 29.46 -25.22
C ILE A 4 33.88 29.50 -24.80
N ALA A 5 33.07 28.81 -25.56
CA ALA A 5 31.71 28.53 -25.16
C ALA A 5 31.75 27.39 -24.14
N ALA A 6 31.48 27.70 -22.89
CA ALA A 6 31.33 26.72 -21.84
C ALA A 6 30.03 25.97 -22.07
N LEU A 7 30.15 24.72 -22.49
CA LEU A 7 29.05 23.78 -22.57
C LEU A 7 28.75 23.29 -21.16
N ILE A 8 27.74 23.86 -20.55
CA ILE A 8 27.21 23.35 -19.29
C ILE A 8 26.42 22.09 -19.61
N CYS A 9 27.04 20.95 -19.42
CA CYS A 9 26.33 19.68 -19.37
C CYS A 9 25.42 19.67 -18.15
N LEU A 10 24.15 19.93 -18.39
CA LEU A 10 23.09 19.71 -17.40
C LEU A 10 22.94 18.20 -17.27
N LEU A 11 23.67 17.63 -16.33
CA LEU A 11 23.42 16.27 -15.87
C LEU A 11 22.06 16.26 -15.20
N ALA A 12 21.04 15.90 -15.96
CA ALA A 12 19.78 15.49 -15.39
C ALA A 12 20.06 14.22 -14.58
N VAL A 13 20.22 14.38 -13.29
CA VAL A 13 20.21 13.28 -12.37
C VAL A 13 18.79 12.73 -12.40
N LEU A 14 18.57 11.72 -13.22
CA LEU A 14 17.44 10.84 -13.08
C LEU A 14 17.66 10.09 -11.78
N ALA A 15 17.20 10.70 -10.69
CA ALA A 15 17.07 9.97 -9.44
C ALA A 15 16.12 8.81 -9.69
N GLY A 16 16.67 7.65 -9.98
CA GLY A 16 15.91 6.41 -10.08
C GLY A 16 15.31 6.09 -8.73
N CYS A 17 14.06 6.47 -8.50
CA CYS A 17 13.34 6.25 -7.25
C CYS A 17 12.86 4.79 -7.08
N GLY A 18 13.27 3.84 -7.92
CA GLY A 18 12.77 2.46 -7.91
C GLY A 18 13.00 1.70 -6.60
N GLY A 19 14.13 1.91 -5.92
CA GLY A 19 14.44 1.21 -4.67
C GLY A 19 13.62 1.67 -3.48
N ASN A 20 13.27 2.93 -3.40
CA ASN A 20 12.43 3.48 -2.34
C ASN A 20 10.97 3.07 -2.53
N ASP A 21 10.46 3.11 -3.74
CA ASP A 21 9.09 2.69 -4.04
C ASP A 21 8.84 1.22 -3.67
N GLU A 22 9.80 0.32 -3.94
CA GLU A 22 9.67 -1.08 -3.51
C GLU A 22 9.56 -1.21 -1.99
N LYS A 23 10.42 -0.52 -1.25
CA LYS A 23 10.41 -0.55 0.21
C LYS A 23 9.14 0.09 0.79
N ASP A 24 8.71 1.18 0.21
CA ASP A 24 7.51 1.88 0.65
C ASP A 24 6.26 1.05 0.39
N ALA A 25 6.17 0.37 -0.76
CA ALA A 25 5.09 -0.55 -1.05
C ALA A 25 5.06 -1.73 -0.07
N GLN A 26 6.21 -2.32 0.23
CA GLN A 26 6.32 -3.38 1.22
C GLN A 26 5.92 -2.89 2.61
N GLN A 27 6.33 -1.69 3.00
CA GLN A 27 5.97 -1.11 4.29
C GLN A 27 4.46 -0.87 4.40
N THR A 28 3.84 -0.41 3.33
CA THR A 28 2.37 -0.25 3.29
C THR A 28 1.66 -1.57 3.57
N VAL A 29 2.14 -2.68 3.03
CA VAL A 29 1.57 -4.01 3.32
C VAL A 29 1.74 -4.37 4.80
N ARG A 30 2.91 -4.10 5.38
CA ARG A 30 3.14 -4.35 6.82
C ARG A 30 2.21 -3.51 7.69
N ASP A 31 2.09 -2.24 7.37
CA ASP A 31 1.23 -1.32 8.10
C ASP A 31 -0.24 -1.72 7.99
N PHE A 32 -0.66 -2.17 6.80
CA PHE A 32 -2.00 -2.69 6.56
C PHE A 32 -2.32 -3.90 7.47
N VAL A 33 -1.46 -4.89 7.50
CA VAL A 33 -1.67 -6.07 8.35
C VAL A 33 -1.66 -5.69 9.84
N THR A 34 -0.78 -4.78 10.24
CA THR A 34 -0.71 -4.27 11.61
C THR A 34 -1.99 -3.54 12.00
N ALA A 35 -2.48 -2.64 11.14
CA ALA A 35 -3.72 -1.91 11.39
C ALA A 35 -4.93 -2.85 11.48
N LEU A 36 -4.98 -3.90 10.64
CA LEU A 36 -6.01 -4.94 10.76
C LEU A 36 -5.98 -5.64 12.11
N ARG A 37 -4.80 -6.06 12.54
CA ARG A 37 -4.63 -6.81 13.80
C ARG A 37 -4.97 -5.98 15.02
N GLU A 38 -4.58 -4.72 15.01
CA GLU A 38 -4.79 -3.79 16.10
C GLU A 38 -6.18 -3.13 16.05
N ARG A 39 -6.94 -3.37 14.97
CA ARG A 39 -8.22 -2.72 14.69
C ARG A 39 -8.10 -1.19 14.70
N ASP A 40 -6.98 -0.71 14.20
CA ASP A 40 -6.73 0.71 13.99
C ASP A 40 -7.51 1.19 12.76
N ALA A 41 -8.79 1.44 12.98
CA ALA A 41 -9.72 1.77 11.93
C ALA A 41 -9.40 3.11 11.26
N ASP A 42 -8.90 4.07 12.01
CA ASP A 42 -8.53 5.38 11.46
C ASP A 42 -7.37 5.23 10.47
N THR A 43 -6.29 4.60 10.86
CA THR A 43 -5.15 4.35 9.98
C THR A 43 -5.55 3.50 8.77
N PHE A 44 -6.29 2.41 8.98
CA PHE A 44 -6.71 1.52 7.90
C PHE A 44 -7.57 2.25 6.87
N CYS A 45 -8.64 2.89 7.30
CA CYS A 45 -9.65 3.46 6.41
C CYS A 45 -9.24 4.80 5.80
N ASP A 46 -8.46 5.59 6.51
CA ASP A 46 -8.11 6.95 6.06
C ASP A 46 -6.75 7.04 5.38
N ASP A 47 -5.79 6.19 5.75
CA ASP A 47 -4.41 6.34 5.29
C ASP A 47 -3.89 5.22 4.38
N LEU A 48 -4.36 3.99 4.55
CA LEU A 48 -3.74 2.81 3.94
C LEU A 48 -4.43 2.26 2.70
N VAL A 49 -5.65 2.69 2.41
CA VAL A 49 -6.43 2.16 1.30
C VAL A 49 -6.79 3.26 0.31
N THR A 50 -6.92 2.88 -0.97
CA THR A 50 -7.41 3.80 -2.00
C THR A 50 -8.87 4.14 -1.76
N GLU A 51 -9.32 5.25 -2.32
CA GLU A 51 -10.73 5.65 -2.26
C GLU A 51 -11.64 4.57 -2.86
N GLU A 52 -11.25 3.99 -3.99
CA GLU A 52 -11.98 2.89 -4.62
C GLU A 52 -12.11 1.67 -3.72
N PHE A 53 -11.00 1.26 -3.08
CA PHE A 53 -11.03 0.14 -2.13
C PHE A 53 -11.92 0.47 -0.92
N LEU A 54 -11.81 1.68 -0.42
CA LEU A 54 -12.62 2.16 0.70
C LEU A 54 -14.11 2.04 0.39
N GLU A 55 -14.53 2.48 -0.78
CA GLU A 55 -15.93 2.39 -1.22
C GLU A 55 -16.39 0.93 -1.39
N GLN A 56 -15.57 0.09 -1.99
CA GLN A 56 -15.88 -1.33 -2.17
C GLN A 56 -15.98 -2.07 -0.83
N PHE A 57 -15.05 -1.81 0.07
CA PHE A 57 -15.01 -2.46 1.39
C PHE A 57 -16.18 -1.99 2.27
N SER A 58 -16.47 -0.71 2.27
CA SER A 58 -17.48 -0.12 3.13
C SER A 58 -18.91 -0.28 2.60
N GLY A 59 -19.05 -0.48 1.28
CA GLY A 59 -20.36 -0.46 0.62
C GLY A 59 -21.02 0.92 0.56
N ALA A 60 -20.27 1.97 0.86
CA ALA A 60 -20.73 3.35 0.85
C ALA A 60 -19.82 4.21 -0.03
N ALA A 61 -20.31 5.35 -0.50
CA ALA A 61 -19.57 6.27 -1.35
C ALA A 61 -19.41 7.64 -0.70
N GLY A 62 -18.41 8.40 -1.16
CA GLY A 62 -18.15 9.76 -0.71
C GLY A 62 -17.77 9.83 0.77
N ASP A 63 -18.26 10.87 1.44
CA ASP A 63 -17.90 11.16 2.84
C ASP A 63 -18.37 10.08 3.84
N ASN A 64 -19.33 9.27 3.45
CA ASN A 64 -19.82 8.18 4.29
C ASN A 64 -18.95 6.92 4.23
N ALA A 65 -18.07 6.81 3.25
CA ALA A 65 -17.25 5.61 3.06
C ALA A 65 -16.29 5.37 4.22
N SER A 66 -15.64 6.41 4.72
CA SER A 66 -14.72 6.31 5.86
C SER A 66 -15.42 5.82 7.13
N GLU A 67 -16.51 6.43 7.50
CA GLU A 67 -17.29 6.04 8.69
C GLU A 67 -17.84 4.61 8.57
N SER A 68 -18.34 4.24 7.39
CA SER A 68 -18.82 2.90 7.11
C SER A 68 -17.70 1.86 7.17
N CYS A 69 -16.54 2.17 6.61
CA CYS A 69 -15.34 1.34 6.70
C CYS A 69 -14.93 1.08 8.15
N LYS A 70 -14.92 2.12 8.98
CA LYS A 70 -14.55 2.00 10.40
C LYS A 70 -15.52 1.10 11.17
N ARG A 71 -16.80 1.21 10.90
CA ARG A 71 -17.81 0.31 11.48
C ARG A 71 -17.61 -1.13 11.03
N GLU A 72 -17.37 -1.33 9.72
CA GLU A 72 -17.16 -2.66 9.16
C GLU A 72 -15.93 -3.33 9.77
N LEU A 73 -14.81 -2.61 9.87
CA LEU A 73 -13.59 -3.14 10.46
C LEU A 73 -13.79 -3.54 11.93
N LYS A 74 -14.52 -2.76 12.68
CA LYS A 74 -14.82 -3.05 14.08
C LYS A 74 -15.72 -4.28 14.26
N SER A 75 -16.56 -4.59 13.27
CA SER A 75 -17.45 -5.74 13.31
C SER A 75 -16.77 -7.06 12.97
N LEU A 76 -15.64 -7.03 12.29
CA LEU A 76 -14.89 -8.23 11.92
C LEU A 76 -14.27 -8.90 13.15
N THR A 77 -14.26 -10.23 13.16
CA THR A 77 -13.69 -11.02 14.25
C THR A 77 -12.44 -11.78 13.77
N GLY A 78 -11.56 -12.11 14.70
CA GLY A 78 -10.38 -12.95 14.42
C GLY A 78 -9.22 -12.23 13.77
N LEU A 79 -9.29 -10.92 13.56
CA LEU A 79 -8.21 -10.14 12.93
C LEU A 79 -6.91 -10.16 13.74
N GLU A 80 -7.01 -10.23 15.05
CA GLU A 80 -5.86 -10.32 15.97
C GLU A 80 -5.04 -11.59 15.76
N ARG A 81 -5.61 -12.61 15.12
CA ARG A 81 -4.95 -13.89 14.82
C ARG A 81 -4.25 -13.92 13.48
N VAL A 82 -4.42 -12.89 12.67
CA VAL A 82 -3.70 -12.79 11.40
C VAL A 82 -2.24 -12.47 11.68
N LYS A 83 -1.34 -13.26 11.13
CA LYS A 83 0.10 -13.04 11.26
C LYS A 83 0.74 -12.86 9.91
N LEU A 84 1.54 -11.83 9.77
CA LEU A 84 2.40 -11.64 8.62
C LEU A 84 3.70 -12.43 8.86
N VAL A 85 3.96 -13.42 8.02
CA VAL A 85 5.14 -14.28 8.13
C VAL A 85 6.29 -13.73 7.29
N LYS A 86 5.97 -13.29 6.07
CA LYS A 86 6.97 -12.85 5.10
C LYS A 86 6.37 -11.85 4.13
N VAL A 87 7.11 -10.81 3.83
CA VAL A 87 6.82 -9.90 2.71
C VAL A 87 7.89 -10.13 1.65
N GLU A 88 7.47 -10.50 0.46
CA GLU A 88 8.38 -10.73 -0.66
C GLU A 88 8.66 -9.44 -1.42
N LYS A 89 9.49 -9.54 -2.44
CA LYS A 89 9.89 -8.42 -3.27
C LYS A 89 8.67 -7.76 -3.92
N ALA A 90 8.61 -6.43 -3.88
CA ALA A 90 7.59 -5.68 -4.60
C ALA A 90 7.94 -5.58 -6.09
N LYS A 91 6.92 -5.63 -6.93
CA LYS A 91 7.01 -5.27 -8.34
C LYS A 91 6.36 -3.91 -8.51
N VAL A 92 7.12 -2.92 -8.92
CA VAL A 92 6.66 -1.56 -9.12
C VAL A 92 6.68 -1.23 -10.61
N ASP A 93 5.56 -0.72 -11.10
CA ASP A 93 5.40 -0.24 -12.48
C ASP A 93 4.66 1.12 -12.44
N GLY A 94 5.44 2.20 -12.49
CA GLY A 94 4.89 3.56 -12.36
C GLY A 94 4.18 3.77 -11.03
N ASP A 95 2.89 4.06 -11.08
CA ASP A 95 2.03 4.28 -9.92
C ASP A 95 1.33 3.02 -9.41
N ASP A 96 1.64 1.87 -9.99
CA ASP A 96 1.11 0.58 -9.61
C ASP A 96 2.20 -0.30 -8.99
N ALA A 97 1.83 -1.07 -7.99
CA ALA A 97 2.72 -2.06 -7.40
C ALA A 97 1.95 -3.32 -7.00
N SER A 98 2.67 -4.44 -6.97
CA SER A 98 2.18 -5.67 -6.38
C SER A 98 3.21 -6.22 -5.40
N VAL A 99 2.73 -6.67 -4.26
CA VAL A 99 3.55 -7.24 -3.19
C VAL A 99 2.98 -8.59 -2.81
N ARG A 100 3.79 -9.64 -2.96
CA ARG A 100 3.43 -10.96 -2.47
C ARG A 100 3.82 -11.08 -1.00
N ALA A 101 2.93 -11.60 -0.20
CA ALA A 101 3.19 -11.84 1.20
C ALA A 101 2.64 -13.20 1.64
N VAL A 102 3.24 -13.76 2.66
CA VAL A 102 2.74 -14.96 3.31
C VAL A 102 2.14 -14.57 4.65
N ILE A 103 0.88 -14.90 4.83
CA ILE A 103 0.15 -14.68 6.08
C ILE A 103 -0.31 -16.01 6.67
N VAL A 104 -0.53 -16.03 7.96
CA VAL A 104 -1.24 -17.11 8.65
C VAL A 104 -2.56 -16.56 9.14
N ARG A 105 -3.64 -17.22 8.73
CA ARG A 105 -4.99 -16.89 9.16
C ARG A 105 -5.71 -18.18 9.55
N GLN A 106 -6.28 -18.21 10.74
CA GLN A 106 -6.95 -19.41 11.28
C GLN A 106 -6.05 -20.68 11.25
N GLY A 107 -4.77 -20.50 11.54
CA GLY A 107 -3.79 -21.59 11.51
C GLY A 107 -3.34 -22.04 10.12
N GLN A 108 -3.89 -21.46 9.06
CA GLN A 108 -3.52 -21.77 7.68
C GLN A 108 -2.54 -20.74 7.13
N ARG A 109 -1.50 -21.23 6.47
CA ARG A 109 -0.51 -20.43 5.76
C ARG A 109 -1.04 -20.16 4.35
N LEU A 110 -1.18 -18.87 4.01
CA LEU A 110 -1.73 -18.41 2.74
C LEU A 110 -0.77 -17.45 2.06
N GLU A 111 -0.60 -17.60 0.75
CA GLU A 111 0.02 -16.56 -0.07
C GLU A 111 -1.03 -15.55 -0.50
N GLN A 112 -0.71 -14.28 -0.32
CA GLN A 112 -1.55 -13.17 -0.75
C GLN A 112 -0.75 -12.25 -1.68
N VAL A 113 -1.40 -11.77 -2.71
CA VAL A 113 -0.86 -10.70 -3.56
C VAL A 113 -1.64 -9.43 -3.27
N TYR A 114 -0.93 -8.45 -2.71
CA TYR A 114 -1.48 -7.14 -2.46
C TYR A 114 -1.20 -6.24 -3.66
N ARG A 115 -2.22 -5.61 -4.17
CA ARG A 115 -2.09 -4.58 -5.21
C ARG A 115 -2.17 -3.21 -4.58
N LEU A 116 -1.27 -2.34 -5.00
CA LEU A 116 -1.16 -0.99 -4.48
C LEU A 116 -1.19 0.01 -5.61
N LYS A 117 -1.68 1.20 -5.31
CA LYS A 117 -1.62 2.38 -6.18
C LYS A 117 -1.07 3.56 -5.42
N LYS A 118 -0.36 4.41 -6.13
CA LYS A 118 0.11 5.67 -5.59
C LYS A 118 -0.99 6.71 -5.69
N GLU A 119 -1.42 7.23 -4.54
CA GLU A 119 -2.36 8.35 -4.43
C GLU A 119 -1.68 9.46 -3.63
N ASP A 120 -1.64 10.66 -4.18
CA ASP A 120 -1.04 11.83 -3.52
C ASP A 120 0.40 11.59 -3.03
N GLY A 121 1.16 10.79 -3.76
CA GLY A 121 2.54 10.43 -3.43
C GLY A 121 2.72 9.27 -2.48
N ASP A 122 1.64 8.71 -1.92
CA ASP A 122 1.67 7.60 -0.99
C ASP A 122 1.17 6.30 -1.61
N TRP A 123 1.82 5.20 -1.30
CA TRP A 123 1.33 3.86 -1.68
C TRP A 123 0.15 3.47 -0.81
N LYS A 124 -0.95 3.10 -1.47
CA LYS A 124 -2.17 2.66 -0.82
C LYS A 124 -2.66 1.35 -1.39
N LEU A 125 -3.28 0.53 -0.55
CA LEU A 125 -3.84 -0.74 -0.97
C LEU A 125 -5.05 -0.53 -1.86
N SER A 126 -5.02 -1.14 -3.05
CA SER A 126 -6.13 -1.10 -4.02
C SER A 126 -6.86 -2.43 -4.17
N GLY A 127 -6.26 -3.50 -3.68
CA GLY A 127 -6.86 -4.83 -3.72
C GLY A 127 -5.97 -5.90 -3.13
N ALA A 128 -6.55 -7.04 -2.86
CA ALA A 128 -5.83 -8.23 -2.43
C ALA A 128 -6.46 -9.47 -3.06
N GLY A 129 -5.63 -10.48 -3.31
CA GLY A 129 -6.08 -11.73 -3.89
C GLY A 129 -5.05 -12.84 -3.71
N ALA A 130 -5.41 -14.00 -4.16
CA ALA A 130 -4.51 -15.15 -4.16
C ALA A 130 -3.58 -15.14 -5.37
#